data_14317d2eb70dba48019ae93a7f824099
#
_entry.id   14317d2eb70dba48019ae93a7f824099
#
_cell.length_a   1.000
_cell.length_b   1.000
_cell.length_c   1.000
_cell.angle_alpha   90.00
_cell.angle_beta   90.00
_cell.angle_gamma   90.00
#
_symmetry.space_group_name_H-M   'P 1'
#
loop_
_entity.id
_entity.type
_entity.pdbx_description
1 polymer ?
#
loop_
_entity_poly.entity_id
_entity_poly.type
_entity_poly.pdbx_seq_one_letter_code
_entity_poly.pdbx_strand_id
1 'polypeptide(L)'
;MSQLHIVDHPLITHKLSIMRNKRTGSKDFRELLDEIAMLMGYELTRDLPLESVTIETPITKMEAKRISGKKLAIVPILRAGLGMVDGLQRLVPVAKVGHIGLYRDPESHQPVEYYCKLPTDIEERIVILVDPMLATGGSAVDALTMLKNRGCKSIRFMCLVAAPEGVKKVQEAHPDVEIYTAALDECLNDHAYIVPGLGDAGDRIFGTL
;
A
#
# COMPACT_ATOMS: atom_id res chain seq x y z
N MET A 1 18.78 5.62 -2.02
CA MET A 1 18.41 4.19 -2.01
C MET A 1 17.01 4.09 -1.46
N SER A 2 16.12 3.36 -2.12
CA SER A 2 14.78 3.05 -1.62
C SER A 2 14.89 2.47 -0.21
N GLN A 3 14.17 3.05 0.74
CA GLN A 3 14.21 2.62 2.13
C GLN A 3 13.09 1.62 2.39
N LEU A 4 13.43 0.49 3.01
CA LEU A 4 12.46 -0.47 3.50
C LEU A 4 12.13 -0.15 4.96
N HIS A 5 10.86 0.07 5.24
CA HIS A 5 10.31 0.29 6.58
C HIS A 5 9.49 -0.92 6.99
N ILE A 6 9.96 -1.66 7.99
CA ILE A 6 9.19 -2.75 8.60
C ILE A 6 8.43 -2.17 9.78
N VAL A 7 7.10 -2.20 9.73
CA VAL A 7 6.21 -1.65 10.76
C VAL A 7 5.87 -2.76 11.75
N ASP A 8 6.78 -3.01 12.69
CA ASP A 8 6.75 -4.13 13.65
C ASP A 8 5.97 -3.85 14.94
N HIS A 9 5.01 -2.95 14.89
CA HIS A 9 4.19 -2.61 16.05
C HIS A 9 3.43 -3.85 16.60
N PRO A 10 3.39 -4.08 17.93
CA PRO A 10 2.76 -5.27 18.53
C PRO A 10 1.34 -5.55 18.09
N LEU A 11 0.50 -4.52 17.89
CA LEU A 11 -0.87 -4.69 17.39
C LEU A 11 -0.89 -5.21 15.94
N ILE A 12 0.02 -4.72 15.10
CA ILE A 12 0.15 -5.18 13.71
C ILE A 12 0.61 -6.62 13.69
N THR A 13 1.66 -6.97 14.44
CA THR A 13 2.19 -8.32 14.55
C THR A 13 1.14 -9.31 15.05
N HIS A 14 0.37 -8.93 16.08
CA HIS A 14 -0.72 -9.75 16.61
C HIS A 14 -1.80 -10.02 15.55
N LYS A 15 -2.30 -8.98 14.91
CA LYS A 15 -3.32 -9.08 13.86
C LYS A 15 -2.84 -9.89 12.66
N LEU A 16 -1.59 -9.66 12.23
CA LEU A 16 -0.98 -10.40 11.15
C LEU A 16 -0.84 -11.89 11.48
N SER A 17 -0.52 -12.24 12.73
CA SER A 17 -0.45 -13.65 13.17
C SER A 17 -1.80 -14.36 13.05
N ILE A 18 -2.91 -13.68 13.39
CA ILE A 18 -4.26 -14.22 13.20
C ILE A 18 -4.56 -14.36 11.70
N MET A 19 -4.23 -13.34 10.91
CA MET A 19 -4.47 -13.28 9.48
C MET A 19 -3.73 -14.39 8.70
N ARG A 20 -2.51 -14.73 9.11
CA ARG A 20 -1.71 -15.81 8.52
C ARG A 20 -2.31 -17.20 8.73
N ASN A 21 -3.10 -17.39 9.80
CA ASN A 21 -3.69 -18.69 10.09
C ASN A 21 -4.61 -19.13 8.95
N LYS A 22 -4.40 -20.34 8.42
CA LYS A 22 -5.21 -20.93 7.35
C LYS A 22 -6.69 -21.11 7.69
N ARG A 23 -7.06 -21.09 8.98
CA ARG A 23 -8.44 -21.20 9.45
C ARG A 23 -9.16 -19.85 9.51
N THR A 24 -8.45 -18.74 9.33
CA THR A 24 -9.07 -17.40 9.31
C THR A 24 -9.91 -17.25 8.05
N GLY A 25 -11.21 -17.13 8.24
CA GLY A 25 -12.18 -17.00 7.13
C GLY A 25 -12.09 -15.64 6.44
N SER A 26 -12.67 -15.52 5.25
CA SER A 26 -12.57 -14.30 4.42
C SER A 26 -13.15 -13.05 5.09
N LYS A 27 -14.16 -13.18 5.96
CA LYS A 27 -14.69 -12.05 6.71
C LYS A 27 -13.63 -11.48 7.65
N ASP A 28 -13.09 -12.32 8.53
CA ASP A 28 -12.10 -11.92 9.52
C ASP A 28 -10.79 -11.46 8.84
N PHE A 29 -10.44 -12.10 7.72
CA PHE A 29 -9.27 -11.69 6.92
C PHE A 29 -9.41 -10.26 6.40
N ARG A 30 -10.60 -9.87 5.87
CA ARG A 30 -10.87 -8.49 5.42
C ARG A 30 -10.83 -7.48 6.56
N GLU A 31 -11.44 -7.81 7.70
CA GLU A 31 -11.44 -6.93 8.88
C GLU A 31 -10.03 -6.69 9.40
N LEU A 32 -9.22 -7.76 9.51
CA LEU A 32 -7.82 -7.65 9.91
C LEU A 32 -6.97 -6.87 8.92
N LEU A 33 -7.18 -7.08 7.61
CA LEU A 33 -6.49 -6.36 6.54
C LEU A 33 -6.75 -4.85 6.63
N ASP A 34 -8.01 -4.48 6.80
CA ASP A 34 -8.45 -3.10 6.95
C ASP A 34 -7.82 -2.43 8.18
N GLU A 35 -7.84 -3.10 9.33
CA GLU A 35 -7.24 -2.61 10.56
C GLU A 35 -5.71 -2.46 10.47
N ILE A 36 -5.01 -3.43 9.87
CA ILE A 36 -3.56 -3.35 9.66
C ILE A 36 -3.23 -2.22 8.68
N ALA A 37 -3.99 -2.10 7.59
CA ALA A 37 -3.79 -1.03 6.62
C ALA A 37 -3.93 0.37 7.26
N MET A 38 -4.90 0.55 8.14
CA MET A 38 -5.07 1.80 8.91
C MET A 38 -3.86 2.08 9.83
N LEU A 39 -3.39 1.08 10.57
CA LEU A 39 -2.25 1.22 11.48
C LEU A 39 -0.95 1.50 10.72
N MET A 40 -0.71 0.79 9.63
CA MET A 40 0.45 1.05 8.75
C MET A 40 0.36 2.42 8.09
N GLY A 41 -0.83 2.85 7.69
CA GLY A 41 -1.07 4.19 7.14
C GLY A 41 -0.70 5.29 8.12
N TYR A 42 -0.95 5.10 9.42
CA TYR A 42 -0.54 6.04 10.46
C TYR A 42 0.98 6.20 10.49
N GLU A 43 1.75 5.11 10.43
CA GLU A 43 3.21 5.18 10.38
C GLU A 43 3.71 5.78 9.05
N LEU A 44 3.14 5.36 7.94
CA LEU A 44 3.50 5.84 6.61
C LEU A 44 3.27 7.36 6.45
N THR A 45 2.35 7.95 7.21
CA THR A 45 2.00 9.38 7.14
C THR A 45 2.71 10.24 8.19
N ARG A 46 3.68 9.70 8.93
CA ARG A 46 4.34 10.36 10.08
C ARG A 46 5.06 11.67 9.71
N ASP A 47 5.59 11.78 8.52
CA ASP A 47 6.40 12.90 8.02
C ASP A 47 5.63 13.86 7.10
N LEU A 48 4.30 13.77 7.05
CA LEU A 48 3.50 14.67 6.23
C LEU A 48 3.78 16.14 6.61
N PRO A 49 3.98 17.00 5.61
CA PRO A 49 4.28 18.41 5.86
C PRO A 49 3.10 19.13 6.50
N LEU A 50 3.40 19.97 7.47
CA LEU A 50 2.43 20.80 8.17
C LEU A 50 2.63 22.28 7.84
N GLU A 51 1.53 23.00 7.70
CA GLU A 51 1.49 24.46 7.58
C GLU A 51 0.86 25.12 8.83
N SER A 52 1.26 26.35 9.13
CA SER A 52 0.62 27.14 10.19
C SER A 52 -0.62 27.82 9.63
N VAL A 53 -1.69 27.79 10.41
CA VAL A 53 -2.95 28.47 10.12
C VAL A 53 -3.50 29.12 11.37
N THR A 54 -3.97 30.35 11.27
CA THR A 54 -4.68 31.00 12.39
C THR A 54 -6.09 30.40 12.50
N ILE A 55 -6.42 29.90 13.68
CA ILE A 55 -7.76 29.42 14.01
C ILE A 55 -8.30 30.19 15.21
N GLU A 56 -9.61 30.10 15.42
CA GLU A 56 -10.28 30.62 16.61
C GLU A 56 -10.87 29.45 17.40
N THR A 57 -10.41 29.31 18.64
CA THR A 57 -10.98 28.36 19.59
C THR A 57 -12.17 29.03 20.29
N PRO A 58 -12.99 28.30 21.08
CA PRO A 58 -14.04 28.94 21.89
C PRO A 58 -13.53 29.99 22.88
N ILE A 59 -12.21 30.06 23.11
CA ILE A 59 -11.61 30.95 24.12
C ILE A 59 -10.81 32.09 23.47
N THR A 60 -9.98 31.77 22.45
CA THR A 60 -9.06 32.76 21.84
C THR A 60 -8.58 32.34 20.47
N LYS A 61 -7.99 33.28 19.73
CA LYS A 61 -7.26 33.00 18.49
C LYS A 61 -5.89 32.36 18.79
N MET A 62 -5.48 31.43 17.95
CA MET A 62 -4.18 30.77 18.05
C MET A 62 -3.65 30.35 16.69
N GLU A 63 -2.33 30.15 16.61
CA GLU A 63 -1.68 29.46 15.51
C GLU A 63 -1.77 27.94 15.72
N ALA A 64 -2.36 27.25 14.73
CA ALA A 64 -2.50 25.80 14.70
C ALA A 64 -1.73 25.20 13.54
N LYS A 65 -1.57 23.87 13.51
CA LYS A 65 -0.92 23.12 12.44
C LYS A 65 -1.95 22.26 11.73
N ARG A 66 -1.90 22.26 10.38
CA ARG A 66 -2.66 21.33 9.54
C ARG A 66 -1.78 20.78 8.44
N ILE A 67 -2.17 19.64 7.87
CA ILE A 67 -1.45 19.06 6.73
C ILE A 67 -1.47 20.05 5.57
N SER A 68 -0.30 20.38 5.03
CA SER A 68 -0.14 21.35 3.95
C SER A 68 -0.44 20.74 2.57
N GLY A 69 -0.75 21.60 1.60
CA GLY A 69 -0.88 21.28 0.17
C GLY A 69 -1.98 20.28 -0.19
N LYS A 70 -1.85 19.72 -1.39
CA LYS A 70 -2.65 18.59 -1.87
C LYS A 70 -2.26 17.34 -1.08
N LYS A 71 -3.25 16.65 -0.55
CA LYS A 71 -3.04 15.57 0.41
C LYS A 71 -2.74 14.25 -0.30
N LEU A 72 -3.27 13.15 0.20
CA LEU A 72 -2.96 11.81 -0.26
C LEU A 72 -3.84 11.38 -1.43
N ALA A 73 -3.31 10.46 -2.24
CA ALA A 73 -4.09 9.60 -3.12
C ALA A 73 -3.73 8.14 -2.82
N ILE A 74 -4.73 7.30 -2.65
CA ILE A 74 -4.58 5.85 -2.44
C ILE A 74 -4.81 5.18 -3.79
N VAL A 75 -3.89 4.33 -4.21
CA VAL A 75 -3.97 3.62 -5.48
C VAL A 75 -3.75 2.13 -5.25
N PRO A 76 -4.83 1.32 -5.16
CA PRO A 76 -4.70 -0.12 -5.10
C PRO A 76 -4.33 -0.72 -6.45
N ILE A 77 -3.46 -1.74 -6.40
CA ILE A 77 -3.28 -2.67 -7.52
C ILE A 77 -4.45 -3.66 -7.47
N LEU A 78 -5.28 -3.63 -8.51
CA LEU A 78 -6.43 -4.51 -8.60
C LEU A 78 -5.99 -5.97 -8.80
N ARG A 79 -6.64 -6.93 -8.16
CA ARG A 79 -7.83 -6.85 -7.29
C ARG A 79 -7.48 -6.71 -5.79
N ALA A 80 -6.41 -7.40 -5.33
CA ALA A 80 -6.14 -7.61 -3.91
C ALA A 80 -5.89 -6.30 -3.12
N GLY A 81 -5.29 -5.29 -3.74
CA GLY A 81 -5.07 -3.98 -3.13
C GLY A 81 -6.33 -3.28 -2.65
N LEU A 82 -7.50 -3.60 -3.22
CA LEU A 82 -8.78 -3.02 -2.77
C LEU A 82 -9.05 -3.24 -1.28
N GLY A 83 -8.63 -4.38 -0.73
CA GLY A 83 -8.84 -4.70 0.68
C GLY A 83 -8.11 -3.76 1.67
N MET A 84 -7.16 -2.95 1.19
CA MET A 84 -6.42 -2.00 2.02
C MET A 84 -6.97 -0.57 1.96
N VAL A 85 -7.90 -0.28 1.05
CA VAL A 85 -8.36 1.08 0.76
C VAL A 85 -9.19 1.65 1.91
N ASP A 86 -10.15 0.89 2.42
CA ASP A 86 -11.09 1.37 3.43
C ASP A 86 -10.39 1.78 4.73
N GLY A 87 -9.41 1.00 5.20
CA GLY A 87 -8.61 1.33 6.38
C GLY A 87 -7.84 2.65 6.22
N LEU A 88 -7.23 2.86 5.07
CA LEU A 88 -6.54 4.11 4.76
C LEU A 88 -7.51 5.29 4.63
N GLN A 89 -8.68 5.10 4.03
CA GLN A 89 -9.68 6.16 3.91
C GLN A 89 -10.30 6.54 5.26
N ARG A 90 -10.47 5.58 6.18
CA ARG A 90 -10.88 5.90 7.56
C ARG A 90 -9.84 6.77 8.27
N LEU A 91 -8.54 6.51 8.05
CA LEU A 91 -7.47 7.32 8.62
C LEU A 91 -7.42 8.72 7.99
N VAL A 92 -7.54 8.81 6.65
CA VAL A 92 -7.50 10.07 5.90
C VAL A 92 -8.72 10.19 4.99
N PRO A 93 -9.90 10.60 5.52
CA PRO A 93 -11.16 10.61 4.77
C PRO A 93 -11.17 11.50 3.52
N VAL A 94 -10.26 12.48 3.45
CA VAL A 94 -10.11 13.38 2.30
C VAL A 94 -9.16 12.85 1.22
N ALA A 95 -8.55 11.69 1.43
CA ALA A 95 -7.71 11.06 0.41
C ALA A 95 -8.55 10.69 -0.81
N LYS A 96 -8.03 10.99 -2.01
CA LYS A 96 -8.63 10.52 -3.25
C LYS A 96 -8.21 9.08 -3.53
N VAL A 97 -9.05 8.35 -4.26
CA VAL A 97 -8.74 6.98 -4.67
C VAL A 97 -8.62 6.93 -6.18
N GLY A 98 -7.51 6.37 -6.64
CA GLY A 98 -7.35 5.93 -8.03
C GLY A 98 -7.28 4.40 -8.07
N HIS A 99 -7.25 3.80 -9.25
CA HIS A 99 -7.15 2.35 -9.40
C HIS A 99 -6.25 2.02 -10.57
N ILE A 100 -5.43 0.98 -10.40
CA ILE A 100 -4.60 0.40 -11.47
C ILE A 100 -4.92 -1.09 -11.55
N GLY A 101 -5.32 -1.55 -12.74
CA GLY A 101 -5.50 -2.96 -13.06
C GLY A 101 -4.42 -3.43 -14.02
N LEU A 102 -3.68 -4.46 -13.59
CA LEU A 102 -2.60 -5.08 -14.35
C LEU A 102 -2.82 -6.58 -14.43
N TYR A 103 -2.48 -7.17 -15.57
CA TYR A 103 -2.28 -8.60 -15.68
C TYR A 103 -0.99 -8.88 -16.49
N ARG A 104 -0.47 -10.09 -16.37
CA ARG A 104 0.62 -10.54 -17.23
C ARG A 104 0.03 -11.25 -18.44
N ASP A 105 0.42 -10.79 -19.60
CA ASP A 105 0.07 -11.46 -20.84
C ASP A 105 0.65 -12.90 -20.83
N PRO A 106 -0.18 -13.93 -21.08
CA PRO A 106 0.26 -15.32 -20.97
C PRO A 106 1.34 -15.72 -21.98
N GLU A 107 1.41 -15.05 -23.12
CA GLU A 107 2.35 -15.37 -24.21
C GLU A 107 3.65 -14.57 -24.07
N SER A 108 3.53 -13.25 -23.95
CA SER A 108 4.69 -12.35 -23.90
C SER A 108 5.28 -12.18 -22.50
N HIS A 109 4.55 -12.58 -21.45
CA HIS A 109 4.86 -12.32 -20.03
C HIS A 109 5.05 -10.83 -19.70
N GLN A 110 4.66 -9.92 -20.61
CA GLN A 110 4.71 -8.49 -20.38
C GLN A 110 3.53 -8.01 -19.54
N PRO A 111 3.72 -6.97 -18.73
CA PRO A 111 2.61 -6.37 -18.00
C PRO A 111 1.67 -5.65 -18.97
N VAL A 112 0.38 -5.90 -18.83
CA VAL A 112 -0.68 -5.25 -19.60
C VAL A 112 -1.59 -4.49 -18.64
N GLU A 113 -1.73 -3.20 -18.90
CA GLU A 113 -2.72 -2.37 -18.23
C GLU A 113 -4.10 -2.63 -18.83
N TYR A 114 -5.05 -3.09 -18.04
CA TYR A 114 -6.44 -3.21 -18.49
C TYR A 114 -7.34 -2.13 -17.88
N TYR A 115 -6.89 -1.46 -16.84
CA TYR A 115 -7.62 -0.37 -16.21
C TYR A 115 -6.69 0.60 -15.49
N CYS A 116 -6.90 1.91 -15.74
CA CYS A 116 -6.24 2.95 -14.96
C CYS A 116 -7.16 4.17 -14.87
N LYS A 117 -7.53 4.52 -13.65
CA LYS A 117 -8.28 5.74 -13.36
C LYS A 117 -7.66 6.43 -12.16
N LEU A 118 -7.07 7.59 -12.37
CA LEU A 118 -6.41 8.38 -11.34
C LEU A 118 -7.10 9.72 -11.14
N PRO A 119 -6.97 10.37 -9.98
CA PRO A 119 -7.34 11.76 -9.79
C PRO A 119 -6.63 12.67 -10.80
N THR A 120 -7.33 13.69 -11.29
CA THR A 120 -6.79 14.62 -12.30
C THR A 120 -5.61 15.45 -11.81
N ASP A 121 -5.45 15.59 -10.48
CA ASP A 121 -4.37 16.32 -9.82
C ASP A 121 -3.37 15.35 -9.14
N ILE A 122 -3.19 14.15 -9.69
CA ILE A 122 -2.36 13.09 -9.09
C ILE A 122 -0.90 13.51 -8.94
N GLU A 123 -0.39 14.34 -9.85
CA GLU A 123 1.00 14.83 -9.84
C GLU A 123 1.33 15.74 -8.65
N GLU A 124 0.31 16.33 -8.01
CA GLU A 124 0.43 17.21 -6.84
C GLU A 124 0.22 16.46 -5.52
N ARG A 125 -0.04 15.15 -5.56
CA ARG A 125 -0.37 14.33 -4.39
C ARG A 125 0.77 13.39 -4.00
N ILE A 126 0.82 13.05 -2.72
CA ILE A 126 1.59 11.89 -2.26
C ILE A 126 0.73 10.66 -2.55
N VAL A 127 1.23 9.78 -3.39
CA VAL A 127 0.54 8.56 -3.82
C VAL A 127 0.95 7.41 -2.91
N ILE A 128 -0.03 6.74 -2.30
CA ILE A 128 0.16 5.48 -1.59
C ILE A 128 -0.31 4.36 -2.51
N LEU A 129 0.63 3.70 -3.15
CA LEU A 129 0.37 2.49 -3.93
C LEU A 129 0.24 1.31 -2.97
N VAL A 130 -0.84 0.54 -3.04
CA VAL A 130 -1.11 -0.56 -2.11
C VAL A 130 -1.35 -1.88 -2.82
N ASP A 131 -0.71 -2.92 -2.30
CA ASP A 131 -0.93 -4.32 -2.66
C ASP A 131 -0.60 -5.18 -1.43
N PRO A 132 -1.43 -6.13 -0.99
CA PRO A 132 -1.14 -6.94 0.20
C PRO A 132 0.17 -7.71 0.13
N MET A 133 0.63 -8.09 -1.05
CA MET A 133 1.75 -8.99 -1.25
C MET A 133 2.84 -8.39 -2.13
N LEU A 134 4.06 -8.33 -1.64
CA LEU A 134 5.25 -8.04 -2.45
C LEU A 134 6.07 -9.31 -2.60
N ALA A 135 5.64 -10.19 -3.52
CA ALA A 135 6.31 -11.47 -3.79
C ALA A 135 7.50 -11.30 -4.75
N THR A 136 7.28 -11.45 -6.06
CA THR A 136 8.35 -11.28 -7.08
C THR A 136 8.66 -9.83 -7.40
N GLY A 137 7.83 -8.88 -6.98
CA GLY A 137 7.96 -7.45 -7.24
C GLY A 137 7.55 -7.00 -8.64
N GLY A 138 7.15 -7.91 -9.52
CA GLY A 138 6.81 -7.56 -10.92
C GLY A 138 5.66 -6.56 -10.99
N SER A 139 4.49 -6.90 -10.44
CA SER A 139 3.31 -6.02 -10.48
C SER A 139 3.55 -4.67 -9.80
N ALA A 140 4.32 -4.65 -8.69
CA ALA A 140 4.67 -3.41 -8.00
C ALA A 140 5.56 -2.51 -8.89
N VAL A 141 6.61 -3.07 -9.52
CA VAL A 141 7.49 -2.33 -10.44
C VAL A 141 6.70 -1.76 -11.63
N ASP A 142 5.83 -2.58 -12.22
CA ASP A 142 5.03 -2.17 -13.36
C ASP A 142 4.06 -1.04 -12.99
N ALA A 143 3.36 -1.17 -11.85
CA ALA A 143 2.45 -0.14 -11.35
C ALA A 143 3.19 1.17 -10.99
N LEU A 144 4.36 1.09 -10.38
CA LEU A 144 5.20 2.24 -10.06
C LEU A 144 5.68 2.97 -11.33
N THR A 145 6.11 2.21 -12.35
CA THR A 145 6.48 2.75 -13.65
C THR A 145 5.30 3.49 -14.30
N MET A 146 4.12 2.90 -14.26
CA MET A 146 2.91 3.51 -14.82
C MET A 146 2.51 4.78 -14.09
N LEU A 147 2.58 4.82 -12.77
CA LEU A 147 2.31 6.02 -11.98
C LEU A 147 3.30 7.15 -12.32
N LYS A 148 4.59 6.84 -12.40
CA LYS A 148 5.61 7.83 -12.79
C LYS A 148 5.39 8.38 -14.18
N ASN A 149 5.05 7.53 -15.15
CA ASN A 149 4.72 7.94 -16.52
C ASN A 149 3.48 8.86 -16.58
N ARG A 150 2.63 8.84 -15.54
CA ARG A 150 1.48 9.74 -15.37
C ARG A 150 1.77 10.97 -14.51
N GLY A 151 3.04 11.24 -14.25
CA GLY A 151 3.48 12.45 -13.56
C GLY A 151 3.49 12.37 -12.03
N CYS A 152 3.24 11.20 -11.42
CA CYS A 152 3.35 11.04 -9.98
C CYS A 152 4.81 11.20 -9.53
N LYS A 153 5.06 12.19 -8.66
CA LYS A 153 6.41 12.58 -8.21
C LYS A 153 6.78 12.00 -6.85
N SER A 154 5.79 11.80 -5.99
CA SER A 154 5.98 11.28 -4.63
C SER A 154 5.12 10.04 -4.46
N ILE A 155 5.76 8.87 -4.41
CA ILE A 155 5.07 7.58 -4.31
C ILE A 155 5.66 6.81 -3.15
N ARG A 156 4.79 6.25 -2.31
CA ARG A 156 5.11 5.27 -1.28
C ARG A 156 4.40 3.97 -1.62
N PHE A 157 5.09 2.86 -1.48
CA PHE A 157 4.50 1.54 -1.69
C PHE A 157 4.25 0.88 -0.33
N MET A 158 3.05 0.36 -0.13
CA MET A 158 2.66 -0.30 1.11
C MET A 158 2.11 -1.71 0.83
N CYS A 159 2.67 -2.70 1.52
CA CYS A 159 2.20 -4.08 1.47
C CYS A 159 2.13 -4.68 2.88
N LEU A 160 1.38 -5.78 3.06
CA LEU A 160 1.35 -6.50 4.34
C LEU A 160 2.58 -7.35 4.54
N VAL A 161 2.90 -8.17 3.55
CA VAL A 161 4.01 -9.12 3.57
C VAL A 161 4.86 -8.96 2.34
N ALA A 162 6.16 -8.96 2.54
CA ALA A 162 7.14 -8.86 1.47
C ALA A 162 8.12 -10.03 1.51
N ALA A 163 8.61 -10.44 0.33
CA ALA A 163 9.78 -11.29 0.19
C ALA A 163 11.02 -10.44 -0.16
N PRO A 164 12.22 -10.83 0.27
CA PRO A 164 13.46 -10.12 -0.06
C PRO A 164 13.67 -9.90 -1.56
N GLU A 165 13.27 -10.88 -2.38
CA GLU A 165 13.37 -10.83 -3.84
C GLU A 165 12.53 -9.70 -4.43
N GLY A 166 11.29 -9.53 -3.94
CA GLY A 166 10.40 -8.46 -4.38
C GLY A 166 10.88 -7.10 -3.94
N VAL A 167 11.33 -6.98 -2.69
CA VAL A 167 11.91 -5.74 -2.15
C VAL A 167 13.10 -5.31 -2.99
N LYS A 168 14.06 -6.22 -3.23
CA LYS A 168 15.24 -5.95 -4.04
C LYS A 168 14.87 -5.46 -5.43
N LYS A 169 13.92 -6.13 -6.09
CA LYS A 169 13.48 -5.77 -7.44
C LYS A 169 12.87 -4.37 -7.50
N VAL A 170 12.04 -4.00 -6.52
CA VAL A 170 11.47 -2.64 -6.44
C VAL A 170 12.58 -1.62 -6.16
N GLN A 171 13.51 -1.90 -5.26
CA GLN A 171 14.62 -1.00 -4.93
C GLN A 171 15.56 -0.75 -6.10
N GLU A 172 15.82 -1.76 -6.93
CA GLU A 172 16.63 -1.64 -8.13
C GLU A 172 15.94 -0.83 -9.22
N ALA A 173 14.64 -1.05 -9.45
CA ALA A 173 13.89 -0.37 -10.49
C ALA A 173 13.45 1.05 -10.08
N HIS A 174 13.14 1.26 -8.81
CA HIS A 174 12.60 2.51 -8.27
C HIS A 174 13.28 2.90 -6.96
N PRO A 175 14.57 3.31 -6.99
CA PRO A 175 15.36 3.61 -5.79
C PRO A 175 14.88 4.83 -4.99
N ASP A 176 13.96 5.60 -5.52
CA ASP A 176 13.32 6.77 -4.93
C ASP A 176 11.99 6.46 -4.22
N VAL A 177 11.49 5.22 -4.32
CA VAL A 177 10.22 4.81 -3.69
C VAL A 177 10.48 4.17 -2.33
N GLU A 178 9.83 4.67 -1.29
CA GLU A 178 9.86 4.05 0.04
C GLU A 178 8.88 2.88 0.09
N ILE A 179 9.34 1.76 0.67
CA ILE A 179 8.55 0.53 0.83
C ILE A 179 8.18 0.36 2.30
N TYR A 180 6.90 0.22 2.60
CA TYR A 180 6.37 -0.07 3.93
C TYR A 180 5.76 -1.46 3.94
N THR A 181 6.18 -2.30 4.87
CA THR A 181 5.64 -3.66 5.06
C THR A 181 5.40 -3.97 6.52
N ALA A 182 4.38 -4.76 6.84
CA ALA A 182 4.17 -5.25 8.19
C ALA A 182 5.12 -6.42 8.54
N ALA A 183 5.57 -7.18 7.53
CA ALA A 183 6.58 -8.21 7.71
C ALA A 183 7.42 -8.41 6.46
N LEU A 184 8.71 -8.61 6.66
CA LEU A 184 9.62 -9.16 5.65
C LEU A 184 9.80 -10.65 5.97
N ASP A 185 9.31 -11.51 5.08
CA ASP A 185 9.36 -12.96 5.22
C ASP A 185 10.66 -13.53 4.65
N GLU A 186 10.84 -14.87 4.73
CA GLU A 186 12.13 -15.51 4.50
C GLU A 186 12.55 -15.51 3.03
N CYS A 187 11.65 -15.93 2.13
CA CYS A 187 11.94 -16.10 0.70
C CYS A 187 10.67 -16.37 -0.11
N LEU A 188 10.85 -16.63 -1.40
CA LEU A 188 9.83 -17.23 -2.27
C LEU A 188 10.08 -18.74 -2.41
N ASN A 189 8.99 -19.53 -2.49
CA ASN A 189 9.08 -20.93 -2.89
C ASN A 189 9.11 -21.08 -4.43
N ASP A 190 9.22 -22.32 -4.92
CA ASP A 190 9.28 -22.65 -6.36
C ASP A 190 8.05 -22.22 -7.16
N HIS A 191 6.93 -21.94 -6.49
CA HIS A 191 5.69 -21.42 -7.09
C HIS A 191 5.53 -19.90 -6.92
N ALA A 192 6.59 -19.19 -6.51
CA ALA A 192 6.61 -17.76 -6.24
C ALA A 192 5.69 -17.28 -5.11
N TYR A 193 5.29 -18.16 -4.19
CA TYR A 193 4.61 -17.79 -2.95
C TYR A 193 5.61 -17.37 -1.88
N ILE A 194 5.27 -16.36 -1.12
CA ILE A 194 6.04 -15.92 0.05
C ILE A 194 5.99 -16.99 1.14
N VAL A 195 7.15 -17.28 1.77
CA VAL A 195 7.30 -18.26 2.86
C VAL A 195 7.80 -17.54 4.11
N PRO A 196 7.13 -17.70 5.27
CA PRO A 196 5.91 -18.46 5.54
C PRO A 196 4.64 -17.87 4.93
N GLY A 197 4.61 -16.58 4.57
CA GLY A 197 3.53 -15.93 3.85
C GLY A 197 2.16 -15.97 4.55
N LEU A 198 1.11 -15.84 3.75
CA LEU A 198 -0.29 -15.95 4.17
C LEU A 198 -1.20 -16.57 3.08
N GLY A 199 -0.61 -17.21 2.07
CA GLY A 199 -1.31 -17.75 0.91
C GLY A 199 -1.58 -16.68 -0.15
N ASP A 200 -2.58 -16.89 -1.01
CA ASP A 200 -3.05 -15.88 -1.96
C ASP A 200 -3.98 -14.89 -1.24
N ALA A 201 -3.56 -13.64 -1.16
CA ALA A 201 -4.33 -12.59 -0.49
C ALA A 201 -5.64 -12.29 -1.23
N GLY A 202 -5.63 -12.29 -2.56
CA GLY A 202 -6.82 -12.02 -3.36
C GLY A 202 -7.91 -13.06 -3.11
N ASP A 203 -7.54 -14.33 -3.17
CA ASP A 203 -8.49 -15.42 -2.92
C ASP A 203 -9.01 -15.40 -1.48
N ARG A 204 -8.15 -15.10 -0.52
CA ARG A 204 -8.56 -14.99 0.89
C ARG A 204 -9.47 -13.79 1.16
N ILE A 205 -9.24 -12.65 0.48
CA ILE A 205 -10.09 -11.46 0.57
C ILE A 205 -11.46 -11.73 -0.04
N PHE A 206 -11.50 -12.33 -1.24
CA PHE A 206 -12.72 -12.43 -2.04
C PHE A 206 -13.43 -13.78 -1.91
N GLY A 207 -12.79 -14.79 -1.28
CA GLY A 207 -13.36 -16.11 -1.13
C GLY A 207 -13.47 -16.86 -2.47
N THR A 208 -12.46 -16.73 -3.32
CA THR A 208 -12.43 -17.29 -4.69
C THR A 208 -11.61 -18.58 -4.80
N LEU A 209 -11.35 -19.25 -3.69
CA LEU A 209 -10.73 -20.59 -3.63
C LEU A 209 -11.73 -21.67 -3.96
#